data_107ff6f31194c551775f10d5abe0e404
#
_entry.id   107ff6f31194c551775f10d5abe0e404
#
_cell.length_a   1.000
_cell.length_b   1.000
_cell.length_c   1.000
_cell.angle_alpha   90.00
_cell.angle_beta   90.00
_cell.angle_gamma   90.00
#
_symmetry.space_group_name_H-M   'P 1'
#
loop_
_entity.id
_entity.type
_entity.pdbx_description
1 polymer ?
#
loop_
_entity_poly.entity_id
_entity_poly.type
_entity_poly.pdbx_seq_one_letter_code
_entity_poly.pdbx_strand_id
1 'polypeptide(L)'
;MVTINIPAMPTMDSHCSIIISMTLSLRSDTVSPKFKVHITLTRIRALQGRGGCVAMDDREWLMDRRFAGMNLGLQRIELLLQKMDNPQMDFPSIHVAGTNGKGTLCAFLSSAAANSGLKVGLFTTPHLVVIEERVRIDGEVIDSSTFDEHLSAVRAAAVEVGKELGEEPTFYECTFAIAMLAFSHAGIDRAIIETGLGGEGDATCLVDADLCIITTIGLDHTEILGDTREQIARA
;
A
#
# COMPACT_ATOMS: atom_id res chain seq x y z
N MET A 1 -34.20 -1.50 7.18
CA MET A 1 -33.39 -0.36 7.53
C MET A 1 -32.01 -0.94 7.90
N VAL A 2 -31.00 -0.76 7.07
CA VAL A 2 -29.65 -1.25 7.34
C VAL A 2 -28.81 -0.03 7.66
N THR A 3 -28.26 0.04 8.85
CA THR A 3 -27.36 1.12 9.27
C THR A 3 -25.93 0.62 9.11
N ILE A 4 -25.17 1.21 8.19
CA ILE A 4 -23.75 0.94 8.04
C ILE A 4 -23.01 2.07 8.74
N ASN A 5 -22.30 1.75 9.83
CA ASN A 5 -21.39 2.68 10.48
C ASN A 5 -20.03 2.61 9.77
N ILE A 6 -19.67 3.67 9.08
CA ILE A 6 -18.32 3.82 8.52
C ILE A 6 -17.56 4.71 9.52
N PRO A 7 -16.43 4.24 10.08
CA PRO A 7 -15.61 5.10 10.93
C PRO A 7 -15.11 6.31 10.12
N ALA A 8 -15.20 7.48 10.71
CA ALA A 8 -14.83 8.73 10.06
C ALA A 8 -13.35 8.77 9.75
N MET A 9 -13.01 9.19 8.53
CA MET A 9 -11.66 9.63 8.23
C MET A 9 -11.33 10.90 9.04
N PRO A 10 -10.15 11.00 9.66
CA PRO A 10 -9.74 12.22 10.34
C PRO A 10 -9.57 13.36 9.32
N THR A 11 -10.25 14.47 9.55
CA THR A 11 -9.99 15.72 8.83
C THR A 11 -8.90 16.50 9.52
N MET A 12 -8.17 17.32 8.75
CA MET A 12 -6.94 18.05 9.10
C MET A 12 -6.97 19.00 10.32
N ASP A 13 -8.01 18.96 11.15
CA ASP A 13 -8.00 19.67 12.44
C ASP A 13 -7.85 18.66 13.57
N SER A 14 -6.72 18.71 14.25
CA SER A 14 -6.25 17.81 15.29
C SER A 14 -7.16 17.67 16.54
N HIS A 15 -8.40 18.13 16.50
CA HIS A 15 -9.30 18.13 17.64
C HIS A 15 -10.75 17.80 17.33
N CYS A 16 -11.07 17.20 16.18
CA CYS A 16 -12.47 16.90 15.84
C CYS A 16 -12.61 15.55 15.13
N SER A 17 -13.12 14.55 15.82
CA SER A 17 -13.58 13.30 15.19
C SER A 17 -14.97 13.54 14.57
N ILE A 18 -15.11 13.31 13.26
CA ILE A 18 -16.39 13.37 12.56
C ILE A 18 -16.91 11.95 12.41
N ILE A 19 -18.04 11.64 13.04
CA ILE A 19 -18.76 10.40 12.78
C ILE A 19 -19.71 10.64 11.62
N ILE A 20 -19.49 9.94 10.51
CA ILE A 20 -20.39 9.94 9.37
C ILE A 20 -21.31 8.73 9.51
N SER A 21 -22.59 8.96 9.80
CA SER A 21 -23.60 7.91 9.73
C SER A 21 -24.32 7.98 8.38
N MET A 22 -24.28 6.91 7.61
CA MET A 22 -25.02 6.78 6.37
C MET A 22 -26.28 5.95 6.64
N THR A 23 -27.45 6.54 6.41
CA THR A 23 -28.72 5.81 6.45
C THR A 23 -29.19 5.56 5.03
N LEU A 24 -29.21 4.29 4.62
CA LEU A 24 -29.76 3.87 3.34
C LEU A 24 -31.25 3.57 3.51
N SER A 25 -32.11 4.35 2.89
CA SER A 25 -33.56 4.10 2.87
C SER A 25 -33.93 3.52 1.50
N LEU A 26 -34.38 2.27 1.49
CA LEU A 26 -34.97 1.63 0.33
C LEU A 26 -36.48 1.93 0.33
N ARG A 27 -36.96 2.64 -0.69
CA ARG A 27 -38.39 2.61 -1.06
C ARG A 27 -38.52 1.71 -2.28
N SER A 28 -39.30 0.68 -2.14
CA SER A 28 -39.67 -0.20 -3.24
C SER A 28 -40.88 0.40 -3.99
N ASP A 29 -40.61 1.12 -5.06
CA ASP A 29 -41.60 1.39 -6.08
C ASP A 29 -41.28 0.44 -7.25
N THR A 30 -42.33 -0.22 -7.73
CA THR A 30 -42.25 -1.38 -8.64
C THR A 30 -41.76 -1.08 -10.07
N VAL A 31 -41.32 0.15 -10.37
CA VAL A 31 -40.92 0.55 -11.75
C VAL A 31 -39.51 1.18 -11.83
N SER A 32 -38.96 1.68 -10.75
CA SER A 32 -37.57 2.18 -10.74
C SER A 32 -37.09 2.40 -9.27
N PRO A 33 -36.09 1.66 -8.80
CA PRO A 33 -35.57 1.87 -7.44
C PRO A 33 -34.79 3.19 -7.38
N LYS A 34 -35.35 4.16 -6.69
CA LYS A 34 -34.63 5.42 -6.37
C LYS A 34 -33.95 5.27 -5.02
N PHE A 35 -32.63 5.35 -5.03
CA PHE A 35 -31.83 5.38 -3.81
C PHE A 35 -31.76 6.81 -3.28
N LYS A 36 -32.12 6.99 -2.02
CA LYS A 36 -31.93 8.26 -1.33
C LYS A 36 -30.91 8.07 -0.23
N VAL A 37 -29.75 8.71 -0.39
CA VAL A 37 -28.66 8.70 0.60
C VAL A 37 -28.82 9.96 1.45
N HIS A 38 -29.03 9.78 2.76
CA HIS A 38 -28.98 10.87 3.73
C HIS A 38 -27.64 10.80 4.48
N ILE A 39 -26.85 11.85 4.35
CA ILE A 39 -25.60 12.00 5.09
C ILE A 39 -25.86 12.98 6.23
N THR A 40 -25.79 12.51 7.48
CA THR A 40 -25.88 13.36 8.65
C THR A 40 -24.48 13.52 9.26
N LEU A 41 -23.97 14.73 9.26
CA LEU A 41 -22.70 15.08 9.89
C LEU A 41 -22.95 15.49 11.34
N THR A 42 -22.51 14.69 12.30
CA THR A 42 -22.58 15.03 13.72
C THR A 42 -21.20 15.39 14.24
N ARG A 43 -21.05 16.61 14.69
CA ARG A 43 -19.80 17.10 15.27
C ARG A 43 -19.75 16.70 16.74
N ILE A 44 -18.82 15.83 17.12
CA ILE A 44 -18.58 15.48 18.51
C ILE A 44 -17.39 16.33 19.00
N ARG A 45 -17.63 17.10 20.06
CA ARG A 45 -16.57 17.86 20.74
C ARG A 45 -15.78 16.88 21.59
N ALA A 46 -14.50 16.67 21.26
CA ALA A 46 -13.60 15.88 22.10
C ALA A 46 -13.42 16.58 23.47
N LEU A 47 -13.55 15.83 24.55
CA LEU A 47 -13.19 16.27 25.89
C LEU A 47 -11.67 16.48 25.95
N GLN A 48 -11.24 17.69 26.25
CA GLN A 48 -9.84 18.04 26.44
C GLN A 48 -9.25 17.24 27.60
N GLY A 49 -8.50 16.18 27.30
CA GLY A 49 -7.57 15.56 28.22
C GLY A 49 -6.27 16.36 28.25
N ARG A 50 -5.75 16.59 29.42
CA ARG A 50 -4.57 17.39 29.74
C ARG A 50 -3.35 17.02 28.90
N GLY A 51 -2.64 18.03 28.39
CA GLY A 51 -1.54 17.94 27.47
C GLY A 51 -0.39 17.03 27.93
N GLY A 52 -0.21 15.96 27.20
CA GLY A 52 1.02 15.28 26.94
C GLY A 52 1.13 15.18 25.41
N CYS A 53 2.31 15.41 24.87
CA CYS A 53 2.57 15.14 23.45
C CYS A 53 2.38 13.63 23.27
N VAL A 54 1.20 13.21 22.82
CA VAL A 54 0.96 11.81 22.45
C VAL A 54 1.78 11.59 21.20
N ALA A 55 2.79 10.72 21.28
CA ALA A 55 3.52 10.30 20.09
C ALA A 55 2.50 9.72 19.11
N MET A 56 2.54 10.20 17.86
CA MET A 56 1.70 9.72 16.77
C MET A 56 1.87 8.19 16.66
N ASP A 57 0.76 7.46 16.60
CA ASP A 57 0.76 6.03 16.37
C ASP A 57 1.43 5.70 15.02
N ASP A 58 2.13 4.56 14.92
CA ASP A 58 2.86 4.19 13.71
C ASP A 58 1.94 4.05 12.49
N ARG A 59 0.72 3.55 12.69
CA ARG A 59 -0.28 3.45 11.63
C ARG A 59 -0.79 4.81 11.18
N GLU A 60 -1.04 5.72 12.10
CA GLU A 60 -1.43 7.10 11.80
C GLU A 60 -0.30 7.81 11.04
N TRP A 61 0.95 7.64 11.50
CA TRP A 61 2.13 8.14 10.80
C TRP A 61 2.25 7.63 9.36
N LEU A 62 1.99 6.33 9.12
CA LEU A 62 2.01 5.77 7.77
C LEU A 62 0.88 6.33 6.90
N MET A 63 -0.32 6.45 7.46
CA MET A 63 -1.48 6.94 6.72
C MET A 63 -1.37 8.41 6.31
N ASP A 64 -0.76 9.25 7.12
CA ASP A 64 -0.54 10.67 6.79
C ASP A 64 0.31 10.82 5.52
N ARG A 65 1.21 9.87 5.23
CA ARG A 65 2.04 9.85 4.04
C ARG A 65 1.27 9.62 2.73
N ARG A 66 0.04 9.14 2.79
CA ARG A 66 -0.82 8.99 1.58
C ARG A 66 -1.12 10.35 0.93
N PHE A 67 -1.10 11.42 1.69
CA PHE A 67 -1.39 12.77 1.20
C PHE A 67 -0.16 13.48 0.63
N ALA A 68 1.05 12.96 0.81
CA ALA A 68 2.28 13.54 0.27
C ALA A 68 2.41 13.41 -1.27
N GLY A 69 1.47 12.68 -1.91
CA GLY A 69 1.47 12.48 -3.37
C GLY A 69 2.47 11.41 -3.83
N MET A 70 2.46 11.17 -5.15
CA MET A 70 3.49 10.37 -5.80
C MET A 70 4.72 11.27 -6.03
N ASN A 71 5.82 10.91 -5.40
CA ASN A 71 7.11 11.55 -5.63
C ASN A 71 8.04 10.50 -6.24
N LEU A 72 8.26 10.58 -7.56
CA LEU A 72 9.14 9.67 -8.27
C LEU A 72 10.60 9.90 -7.86
N GLY A 73 11.37 8.86 -7.79
CA GLY A 73 12.78 8.87 -7.46
C GLY A 73 13.13 7.73 -6.50
N LEU A 74 14.26 7.10 -6.72
CA LEU A 74 14.67 5.90 -6.00
C LEU A 74 15.51 6.20 -4.74
N GLN A 75 16.05 7.41 -4.61
CA GLN A 75 17.02 7.74 -3.55
C GLN A 75 16.48 7.48 -2.13
N ARG A 76 15.19 7.83 -1.88
CA ARG A 76 14.56 7.62 -0.56
C ARG A 76 14.42 6.15 -0.22
N ILE A 77 13.91 5.37 -1.18
CA ILE A 77 13.68 3.94 -0.97
C ILE A 77 15.00 3.15 -0.96
N GLU A 78 15.97 3.52 -1.78
CA GLU A 78 17.32 2.92 -1.75
C GLU A 78 17.94 3.10 -0.37
N LEU A 79 17.93 4.33 0.16
CA LEU A 79 18.49 4.62 1.48
C LEU A 79 17.68 3.93 2.59
N LEU A 80 16.34 3.88 2.46
CA LEU A 80 15.48 3.19 3.40
C LEU A 80 15.81 1.70 3.49
N LEU A 81 15.90 1.02 2.35
CA LEU A 81 16.27 -0.40 2.27
C LEU A 81 17.69 -0.65 2.79
N GLN A 82 18.63 0.23 2.45
CA GLN A 82 19.99 0.15 2.95
C GLN A 82 20.07 0.24 4.49
N LYS A 83 19.29 1.13 5.12
CA LYS A 83 19.21 1.24 6.59
C LYS A 83 18.58 0.01 7.27
N MET A 84 17.97 -0.87 6.49
CA MET A 84 17.39 -2.13 6.93
C MET A 84 18.15 -3.36 6.41
N ASP A 85 19.45 -3.19 6.07
CA ASP A 85 20.34 -4.24 5.58
C ASP A 85 19.90 -4.88 4.24
N ASN A 86 19.14 -4.14 3.41
CA ASN A 86 18.67 -4.56 2.08
C ASN A 86 17.88 -5.88 2.06
N PRO A 87 16.79 -6.00 2.82
CA PRO A 87 16.02 -7.24 2.95
C PRO A 87 15.46 -7.77 1.61
N GLN A 88 15.32 -6.91 0.59
CA GLN A 88 14.88 -7.29 -0.75
C GLN A 88 15.87 -8.19 -1.49
N MET A 89 17.11 -8.28 -1.02
CA MET A 89 18.17 -9.11 -1.60
C MET A 89 18.25 -10.52 -1.02
N ASP A 90 17.44 -10.83 0.01
CA ASP A 90 17.50 -12.10 0.73
C ASP A 90 16.81 -13.25 -0.02
N PHE A 91 16.07 -12.96 -1.07
CA PHE A 91 15.28 -13.93 -1.83
C PHE A 91 15.18 -13.57 -3.31
N PRO A 92 15.09 -14.57 -4.20
CA PRO A 92 14.86 -14.33 -5.61
C PRO A 92 13.44 -13.83 -5.87
N SER A 93 13.24 -13.01 -6.92
CA SER A 93 12.00 -12.35 -7.20
C SER A 93 11.51 -12.52 -8.63
N ILE A 94 10.20 -12.51 -8.83
CA ILE A 94 9.54 -12.29 -10.12
C ILE A 94 8.88 -10.92 -10.07
N HIS A 95 9.27 -10.02 -10.96
CA HIS A 95 8.76 -8.66 -11.05
C HIS A 95 7.71 -8.55 -12.15
N VAL A 96 6.52 -8.04 -11.84
CA VAL A 96 5.38 -7.98 -12.77
C VAL A 96 4.94 -6.54 -13.00
N ALA A 97 5.14 -6.05 -14.21
CA ALA A 97 4.77 -4.72 -14.65
C ALA A 97 3.66 -4.73 -15.72
N GLY A 98 3.20 -3.56 -16.13
CA GLY A 98 2.19 -3.36 -17.17
C GLY A 98 0.98 -2.55 -16.70
N THR A 99 0.07 -2.24 -17.63
CA THR A 99 -1.11 -1.44 -17.31
C THR A 99 -2.22 -2.28 -16.66
N ASN A 100 -2.63 -3.37 -17.29
CA ASN A 100 -3.73 -4.21 -16.82
C ASN A 100 -3.30 -5.65 -16.60
N GLY A 101 -3.92 -6.30 -15.60
CA GLY A 101 -3.75 -7.73 -15.35
C GLY A 101 -2.54 -8.09 -14.46
N LYS A 102 -1.77 -7.11 -13.97
CA LYS A 102 -0.63 -7.33 -13.05
C LYS A 102 -1.03 -8.19 -11.85
N GLY A 103 -1.96 -7.70 -11.02
CA GLY A 103 -2.40 -8.39 -9.81
C GLY A 103 -3.00 -9.77 -10.08
N THR A 104 -3.74 -9.93 -11.20
CA THR A 104 -4.25 -11.25 -11.63
C THR A 104 -3.12 -12.22 -11.94
N LEU A 105 -2.11 -11.77 -12.69
CA LEU A 105 -0.95 -12.59 -13.02
C LEU A 105 -0.14 -12.92 -11.76
N CYS A 106 0.07 -11.94 -10.87
CA CYS A 106 0.74 -12.15 -9.59
C CYS A 106 0.03 -13.24 -8.75
N ALA A 107 -1.29 -13.21 -8.68
CA ALA A 107 -2.07 -14.23 -7.97
C ALA A 107 -1.90 -15.63 -8.58
N PHE A 108 -1.90 -15.74 -9.92
CA PHE A 108 -1.65 -17.02 -10.59
C PHE A 108 -0.23 -17.54 -10.35
N LEU A 109 0.79 -16.68 -10.47
CA LEU A 109 2.18 -17.05 -10.25
C LEU A 109 2.41 -17.48 -8.80
N SER A 110 1.86 -16.73 -7.84
CA SER A 110 1.96 -17.05 -6.42
C SER A 110 1.32 -18.41 -6.12
N SER A 111 0.11 -18.67 -6.64
CA SER A 111 -0.56 -19.95 -6.48
C SER A 111 0.21 -21.11 -7.13
N ALA A 112 0.75 -20.92 -8.33
CA ALA A 112 1.53 -21.94 -9.03
C ALA A 112 2.82 -22.27 -8.28
N ALA A 113 3.54 -21.26 -7.79
CA ALA A 113 4.77 -21.44 -7.02
C ALA A 113 4.51 -22.15 -5.68
N ALA A 114 3.47 -21.74 -4.94
CA ALA A 114 3.08 -22.39 -3.70
C ALA A 114 2.67 -23.88 -3.92
N ASN A 115 1.92 -24.18 -5.00
CA ASN A 115 1.60 -25.56 -5.36
C ASN A 115 2.83 -26.39 -5.80
N SER A 116 3.94 -25.75 -6.11
CA SER A 116 5.22 -26.41 -6.39
C SER A 116 6.04 -26.67 -5.10
N GLY A 117 5.50 -26.32 -3.94
CA GLY A 117 6.13 -26.52 -2.63
C GLY A 117 7.07 -25.41 -2.19
N LEU A 118 7.05 -24.26 -2.89
CA LEU A 118 7.84 -23.08 -2.49
C LEU A 118 7.05 -22.25 -1.46
N LYS A 119 7.75 -21.67 -0.50
CA LYS A 119 7.23 -20.62 0.37
C LYS A 119 7.27 -19.29 -0.36
N VAL A 120 6.10 -18.70 -0.59
CA VAL A 120 5.95 -17.57 -1.51
C VAL A 120 5.53 -16.31 -0.78
N GLY A 121 6.27 -15.22 -1.00
CA GLY A 121 5.86 -13.85 -0.69
C GLY A 121 5.16 -13.22 -1.89
N LEU A 122 4.05 -12.52 -1.65
CA LEU A 122 3.31 -11.79 -2.68
C LEU A 122 3.08 -10.35 -2.23
N PHE A 123 3.60 -9.39 -3.03
CA PHE A 123 3.32 -7.96 -2.86
C PHE A 123 2.43 -7.48 -3.99
N THR A 124 1.26 -6.89 -3.65
CA THR A 124 0.30 -6.36 -4.62
C THR A 124 -0.24 -5.00 -4.21
N THR A 125 -0.72 -4.24 -5.20
CA THR A 125 -1.33 -2.91 -4.99
C THR A 125 -2.50 -2.68 -5.95
N PRO A 126 -3.52 -1.92 -5.51
CA PRO A 126 -3.80 -1.43 -4.15
C PRO A 126 -4.43 -2.50 -3.24
N HIS A 127 -4.60 -2.19 -1.95
CA HIS A 127 -5.47 -2.98 -1.07
C HIS A 127 -6.95 -2.57 -1.25
N LEU A 128 -7.87 -3.46 -0.89
CA LEU A 128 -9.32 -3.20 -0.99
C LEU A 128 -9.93 -2.71 0.33
N VAL A 129 -9.57 -3.32 1.45
CA VAL A 129 -10.14 -3.04 2.77
C VAL A 129 -9.05 -2.67 3.77
N VAL A 130 -8.03 -3.53 3.94
CA VAL A 130 -6.97 -3.34 4.93
C VAL A 130 -5.59 -3.35 4.27
N ILE A 131 -4.67 -2.58 4.82
CA ILE A 131 -3.34 -2.37 4.23
C ILE A 131 -2.52 -3.66 4.16
N GLU A 132 -2.71 -4.57 5.10
CA GLU A 132 -2.06 -5.87 5.19
C GLU A 132 -2.29 -6.74 3.94
N GLU A 133 -3.40 -6.51 3.20
CA GLU A 133 -3.68 -7.23 1.96
C GLU A 133 -2.57 -7.11 0.92
N ARG A 134 -1.75 -6.04 1.01
CA ARG A 134 -0.59 -5.83 0.12
C ARG A 134 0.52 -6.85 0.32
N VAL A 135 0.54 -7.51 1.46
CA VAL A 135 1.61 -8.42 1.87
C VAL A 135 1.01 -9.78 2.21
N ARG A 136 1.31 -10.77 1.41
CA ARG A 136 0.86 -12.15 1.63
C ARG A 136 2.05 -13.10 1.68
N ILE A 137 1.95 -14.11 2.54
CA ILE A 137 2.92 -15.19 2.62
C ILE A 137 2.15 -16.49 2.51
N ASP A 138 2.51 -17.34 1.56
CA ASP A 138 1.80 -18.59 1.24
C ASP A 138 0.29 -18.42 0.99
N GLY A 139 -0.09 -17.31 0.36
CA GLY A 139 -1.47 -16.97 0.03
C GLY A 139 -2.24 -16.29 1.15
N GLU A 140 -1.77 -16.34 2.39
CA GLU A 140 -2.41 -15.70 3.54
C GLU A 140 -1.93 -14.26 3.72
N VAL A 141 -2.85 -13.36 4.05
CA VAL A 141 -2.53 -11.98 4.43
C VAL A 141 -1.76 -12.03 5.74
N ILE A 142 -0.66 -11.25 5.85
CA ILE A 142 0.06 -11.18 7.12
C ILE A 142 -0.86 -10.63 8.22
N ASP A 143 -0.67 -11.10 9.44
CA ASP A 143 -1.44 -10.60 10.57
C ASP A 143 -1.03 -9.18 10.96
N SER A 144 -1.97 -8.45 11.60
CA SER A 144 -1.76 -7.05 11.96
C SER A 144 -0.60 -6.84 12.93
N SER A 145 -0.31 -7.80 13.80
CA SER A 145 0.81 -7.68 14.75
C SER A 145 2.16 -7.78 14.04
N THR A 146 2.30 -8.69 13.10
CA THR A 146 3.49 -8.80 12.23
C THR A 146 3.65 -7.55 11.36
N PHE A 147 2.56 -7.03 10.80
CA PHE A 147 2.60 -5.77 10.05
C PHE A 147 3.08 -4.61 10.94
N ASP A 148 2.55 -4.46 12.15
CA ASP A 148 2.90 -3.38 13.08
C ASP A 148 4.34 -3.45 13.56
N GLU A 149 4.87 -4.66 13.79
CA GLU A 149 6.28 -4.86 14.13
C GLU A 149 7.20 -4.34 13.02
N HIS A 150 6.93 -4.72 11.77
CA HIS A 150 7.73 -4.25 10.63
C HIS A 150 7.51 -2.77 10.33
N LEU A 151 6.29 -2.26 10.52
CA LEU A 151 5.99 -0.83 10.40
C LEU A 151 6.82 0.00 11.39
N SER A 152 6.97 -0.43 12.63
CA SER A 152 7.77 0.26 13.63
C SER A 152 9.25 0.32 13.23
N ALA A 153 9.80 -0.77 12.69
CA ALA A 153 11.17 -0.80 12.17
C ALA A 153 11.34 0.13 10.95
N VAL A 154 10.40 0.08 9.98
CA VAL A 154 10.41 0.95 8.80
C VAL A 154 10.30 2.42 9.21
N ARG A 155 9.42 2.76 10.15
CA ARG A 155 9.28 4.13 10.66
C ARG A 155 10.59 4.65 11.24
N ALA A 156 11.26 3.85 12.06
CA ALA A 156 12.55 4.23 12.64
C ALA A 156 13.58 4.55 11.55
N ALA A 157 13.72 3.69 10.54
CA ALA A 157 14.61 3.91 9.42
C ALA A 157 14.18 5.10 8.54
N ALA A 158 12.87 5.29 8.30
CA ALA A 158 12.34 6.40 7.51
C ALA A 158 12.63 7.77 8.13
N VAL A 159 12.57 7.89 9.45
CA VAL A 159 12.97 9.13 10.17
C VAL A 159 14.45 9.43 9.94
N GLU A 160 15.32 8.43 9.92
CA GLU A 160 16.75 8.62 9.60
C GLU A 160 16.96 9.05 8.15
N VAL A 161 16.20 8.47 7.20
CA VAL A 161 16.21 8.92 5.80
C VAL A 161 15.79 10.39 5.70
N GLY A 162 14.72 10.78 6.40
CA GLY A 162 14.23 12.15 6.41
C GLY A 162 15.28 13.16 6.96
N LYS A 163 16.06 12.77 7.97
CA LYS A 163 17.15 13.59 8.48
C LYS A 163 18.29 13.75 7.48
N GLU A 164 18.57 12.70 6.71
CA GLU A 164 19.69 12.66 5.78
C GLU A 164 19.38 13.34 4.45
N LEU A 165 18.20 13.10 3.88
CA LEU A 165 17.79 13.62 2.57
C LEU A 165 16.95 14.90 2.64
N GLY A 166 16.44 15.27 3.83
CA GLY A 166 15.49 16.38 3.98
C GLY A 166 14.05 16.04 3.58
N GLU A 167 13.79 14.82 3.14
CA GLU A 167 12.46 14.30 2.82
C GLU A 167 12.34 12.84 3.27
N GLU A 168 11.20 12.48 3.83
CA GLU A 168 10.91 11.12 4.28
C GLU A 168 10.33 10.26 3.14
N PRO A 169 10.49 8.92 3.24
CA PRO A 169 9.88 7.99 2.28
C PRO A 169 8.36 8.12 2.22
N THR A 170 7.81 7.89 1.03
CA THR A 170 6.37 7.94 0.75
C THR A 170 5.64 6.75 1.39
N PHE A 171 4.30 6.84 1.43
CA PHE A 171 3.44 5.72 1.83
C PHE A 171 3.74 4.43 1.06
N TYR A 172 3.92 4.54 -0.25
CA TYR A 172 4.19 3.39 -1.10
C TYR A 172 5.56 2.77 -0.82
N GLU A 173 6.59 3.59 -0.73
CA GLU A 173 7.95 3.16 -0.38
C GLU A 173 7.99 2.46 1.00
N CYS A 174 7.30 3.02 1.99
CA CYS A 174 7.20 2.40 3.32
C CYS A 174 6.46 1.05 3.27
N THR A 175 5.34 0.94 2.52
CA THR A 175 4.60 -0.33 2.42
C THR A 175 5.38 -1.40 1.68
N PHE A 176 6.17 -1.02 0.66
CA PHE A 176 7.09 -1.92 -0.01
C PHE A 176 8.19 -2.40 0.93
N ALA A 177 8.81 -1.51 1.69
CA ALA A 177 9.85 -1.85 2.67
C ALA A 177 9.32 -2.81 3.77
N ILE A 178 8.09 -2.59 4.27
CA ILE A 178 7.41 -3.53 5.19
C ILE A 178 7.31 -4.92 4.59
N ALA A 179 6.90 -5.01 3.32
CA ALA A 179 6.78 -6.29 2.63
C ALA A 179 8.14 -7.00 2.51
N MET A 180 9.21 -6.26 2.16
CA MET A 180 10.56 -6.84 2.04
C MET A 180 11.07 -7.39 3.38
N LEU A 181 10.87 -6.66 4.48
CA LEU A 181 11.19 -7.15 5.83
C LEU A 181 10.38 -8.40 6.19
N ALA A 182 9.07 -8.38 5.94
CA ALA A 182 8.20 -9.52 6.23
C ALA A 182 8.63 -10.78 5.46
N PHE A 183 9.01 -10.63 4.21
CA PHE A 183 9.47 -11.72 3.36
C PHE A 183 10.81 -12.28 3.81
N SER A 184 11.78 -11.39 4.10
CA SER A 184 13.10 -11.77 4.62
C SER A 184 12.96 -12.53 5.95
N HIS A 185 12.23 -11.97 6.92
CA HIS A 185 12.01 -12.60 8.23
C HIS A 185 11.23 -13.92 8.15
N ALA A 186 10.32 -14.03 7.20
CA ALA A 186 9.60 -15.29 6.96
C ALA A 186 10.47 -16.36 6.29
N GLY A 187 11.62 -15.99 5.70
CA GLY A 187 12.48 -16.90 4.95
C GLY A 187 11.74 -17.53 3.78
N ILE A 188 11.19 -16.67 2.89
CA ILE A 188 10.49 -17.14 1.68
C ILE A 188 11.49 -17.69 0.67
N ASP A 189 11.03 -18.62 -0.16
CA ASP A 189 11.84 -19.17 -1.27
C ASP A 189 11.77 -18.27 -2.50
N ARG A 190 10.68 -17.51 -2.68
CA ARG A 190 10.47 -16.63 -3.83
C ARG A 190 9.46 -15.53 -3.55
N ALA A 191 9.74 -14.33 -4.03
CA ALA A 191 8.79 -13.23 -4.05
C ALA A 191 8.13 -13.05 -5.43
N ILE A 192 6.84 -12.71 -5.43
CA ILE A 192 6.10 -12.20 -6.59
C ILE A 192 5.76 -10.74 -6.29
N ILE A 193 6.27 -9.83 -7.10
CA ILE A 193 6.21 -8.38 -6.82
C ILE A 193 5.44 -7.68 -7.93
N GLU A 194 4.31 -7.06 -7.59
CA GLU A 194 3.56 -6.20 -8.49
C GLU A 194 4.11 -4.78 -8.47
N THR A 195 4.43 -4.22 -9.64
CA THR A 195 4.81 -2.82 -9.81
C THR A 195 3.64 -1.88 -9.50
N GLY A 196 3.90 -0.80 -8.79
CA GLY A 196 2.88 0.21 -8.51
C GLY A 196 2.57 1.06 -9.73
N LEU A 197 3.60 1.69 -10.32
CA LEU A 197 3.45 2.60 -11.45
C LEU A 197 4.70 2.60 -12.34
N GLY A 198 4.51 2.34 -13.63
CA GLY A 198 5.62 2.28 -14.58
C GLY A 198 6.54 1.09 -14.28
N GLY A 199 7.84 1.31 -14.26
CA GLY A 199 8.85 0.31 -13.99
C GLY A 199 10.14 0.91 -13.46
N GLU A 200 10.86 1.69 -14.27
CA GLU A 200 12.20 2.20 -13.98
C GLU A 200 12.25 3.10 -12.73
N GLY A 201 11.20 3.88 -12.48
CA GLY A 201 11.11 4.80 -11.32
C GLY A 201 10.32 4.25 -10.14
N ASP A 202 9.81 3.03 -10.21
CA ASP A 202 9.02 2.41 -9.15
C ASP A 202 9.92 1.77 -8.09
N ALA A 203 9.54 1.90 -6.80
CA ALA A 203 10.31 1.34 -5.69
C ALA A 203 10.59 -0.16 -5.84
N THR A 204 9.71 -0.89 -6.52
CA THR A 204 9.82 -2.33 -6.74
C THR A 204 10.92 -2.72 -7.74
N CYS A 205 11.49 -1.77 -8.50
CA CYS A 205 12.61 -2.08 -9.40
C CYS A 205 13.92 -2.41 -8.66
N LEU A 206 13.98 -2.17 -7.34
CA LEU A 206 15.13 -2.44 -6.49
C LEU A 206 15.27 -3.91 -6.04
N VAL A 207 14.35 -4.78 -6.44
CA VAL A 207 14.49 -6.23 -6.20
C VAL A 207 15.45 -6.85 -7.20
N ASP A 208 16.18 -7.88 -6.77
CA ASP A 208 16.97 -8.73 -7.68
C ASP A 208 16.04 -9.75 -8.36
N ALA A 209 15.48 -9.36 -9.51
CA ALA A 209 14.48 -10.17 -10.19
C ALA A 209 15.11 -11.14 -11.19
N ASP A 210 14.90 -12.47 -10.99
CA ASP A 210 15.27 -13.50 -11.96
C ASP A 210 14.43 -13.40 -13.24
N LEU A 211 13.19 -12.90 -13.12
CA LEU A 211 12.22 -12.80 -14.20
C LEU A 211 11.42 -11.53 -14.08
N CYS A 212 11.40 -10.76 -15.17
CA CYS A 212 10.51 -9.61 -15.33
C CYS A 212 9.44 -9.95 -16.36
N ILE A 213 8.18 -9.70 -15.99
CA ILE A 213 7.03 -9.94 -16.87
C ILE A 213 6.29 -8.64 -17.09
N ILE A 214 6.11 -8.26 -18.36
CA ILE A 214 5.26 -7.13 -18.74
C ILE A 214 3.96 -7.71 -19.28
N THR A 215 2.83 -7.34 -18.64
CA THR A 215 1.51 -7.77 -19.07
C THR A 215 1.07 -7.01 -20.32
N THR A 216 0.02 -6.23 -20.26
CA THR A 216 -0.42 -5.41 -21.40
C THR A 216 -0.03 -3.96 -21.19
N ILE A 217 0.38 -3.26 -22.26
CA ILE A 217 0.62 -1.82 -22.24
C ILE A 217 -0.60 -1.10 -22.85
N GLY A 218 -1.26 -0.30 -22.04
CA GLY A 218 -2.37 0.58 -22.40
C GLY A 218 -2.06 2.04 -22.12
N LEU A 219 -2.95 2.94 -22.49
CA LEU A 219 -2.87 4.34 -22.09
C LEU A 219 -3.46 4.47 -20.68
N ASP A 220 -2.59 4.70 -19.71
CA ASP A 220 -2.92 4.94 -18.31
C ASP A 220 -1.81 5.79 -17.69
N HIS A 221 -2.14 6.60 -16.67
CA HIS A 221 -1.18 7.49 -16.01
C HIS A 221 -0.34 8.33 -16.99
N THR A 222 -0.99 8.82 -18.04
CA THR A 222 -0.31 9.50 -19.16
C THR A 222 0.41 10.78 -18.71
N GLU A 223 -0.07 11.45 -17.67
CA GLU A 223 0.57 12.64 -17.10
C GLU A 223 1.97 12.34 -16.52
N ILE A 224 2.27 11.08 -16.23
CA ILE A 224 3.53 10.65 -15.59
C ILE A 224 4.37 9.79 -16.56
N LEU A 225 3.73 8.83 -17.22
CA LEU A 225 4.42 7.82 -18.03
C LEU A 225 4.53 8.20 -19.51
N GLY A 226 3.78 9.23 -19.97
CA GLY A 226 3.77 9.71 -21.33
C GLY A 226 2.51 9.37 -22.10
N ASP A 227 2.32 10.08 -23.23
CA ASP A 227 1.08 10.11 -24.00
C ASP A 227 0.93 8.95 -24.99
N THR A 228 1.97 8.14 -25.16
CA THR A 228 1.96 7.00 -26.10
C THR A 228 2.31 5.68 -25.42
N ARG A 229 1.85 4.57 -26.02
CA ARG A 229 2.17 3.21 -25.51
C ARG A 229 3.67 2.94 -25.50
N GLU A 230 4.39 3.49 -26.47
CA GLU A 230 5.85 3.37 -26.59
C GLU A 230 6.56 4.09 -25.44
N GLN A 231 6.07 5.25 -25.02
CA GLN A 231 6.58 5.99 -23.86
C GLN A 231 6.28 5.21 -22.56
N ILE A 232 5.03 4.79 -22.37
CA ILE A 232 4.60 4.02 -21.20
C ILE A 232 5.37 2.68 -21.08
N ALA A 233 5.69 2.03 -22.21
CA ALA A 233 6.46 0.79 -22.21
C ALA A 233 7.95 0.98 -21.88
N ARG A 234 8.47 2.20 -21.94
CA ARG A 234 9.86 2.55 -21.61
C ARG A 234 10.03 3.10 -20.19
N ALA A 235 8.94 3.58 -19.62
CA ALA A 235 8.88 4.08 -18.25
C ALA A 235 8.77 2.92 -17.25
#